data_4cfb10371a921658d8413a0d123a8c8c
#
_entry.id   4cfb10371a921658d8413a0d123a8c8c
#
_cell.length_a   1.000
_cell.length_b   1.000
_cell.length_c   1.000
_cell.angle_alpha   90.00
_cell.angle_beta   90.00
_cell.angle_gamma   90.00
#
_symmetry.space_group_name_H-M   'P 1'
#
loop_
_entity.id
_entity.type
_entity.pdbx_description
1 polymer ?
#
loop_
_entity_poly.entity_id
_entity_poly.type
_entity_poly.pdbx_seq_one_letter_code
_entity_poly.pdbx_strand_id
1 'polypeptide(L)'
;MQKDLKIAIYGAGAIGCVVAARLILAGYSAVSLIARGQNKQVLEAHGIRLKDLTGEYQVYPFQVVECPSVLEVQDYIFICTKFDALTQISKHLHTMLHPQTVVIPLINGVPFWYFYQDTSTQINHIKTLDPDGELIKTFPLAHLIGAVVFITAQLEAYGQVSSHNPYLLILGEPNQQMSERLAQLSQLFIASGIEVRQSTDIRDQIWTKVMANLSSNPLSVIASATLSDIYAHPYLRDIALNITQEVRQVAASYGARIKIDPCTFLSLGADMGPIYTSMWYDYQKKNPLELTNIIDAVLELAAVYAVPMPTTKLIAQLTRYLNQKNIQT
;
A
#
# COMPACT_ATOMS: atom_id res chain seq x y z
N MET A 1 24.17 -2.30 -11.31
CA MET A 1 23.79 -1.42 -10.19
C MET A 1 24.69 -1.68 -9.00
N GLN A 2 25.03 -0.64 -8.26
CA GLN A 2 25.79 -0.69 -7.02
C GLN A 2 25.04 -1.51 -5.98
N LYS A 3 25.67 -2.50 -5.35
CA LYS A 3 25.01 -3.45 -4.43
C LYS A 3 25.16 -3.07 -2.97
N ASP A 4 25.90 -2.00 -2.70
CA ASP A 4 26.15 -1.41 -1.38
C ASP A 4 25.23 -0.23 -1.02
N LEU A 5 24.14 -0.03 -1.81
CA LEU A 5 23.10 0.95 -1.51
C LEU A 5 22.51 0.71 -0.13
N LYS A 6 22.43 1.76 0.67
CA LYS A 6 21.82 1.75 2.00
C LYS A 6 20.30 1.84 1.87
N ILE A 7 19.62 0.80 2.29
CA ILE A 7 18.16 0.67 2.12
C ILE A 7 17.53 0.43 3.48
N ALA A 8 16.65 1.34 3.90
CA ALA A 8 15.84 1.18 5.10
C ALA A 8 14.40 0.76 4.74
N ILE A 9 13.87 -0.20 5.47
CA ILE A 9 12.49 -0.65 5.35
C ILE A 9 11.78 -0.45 6.68
N TYR A 10 10.88 0.51 6.71
CA TYR A 10 9.98 0.76 7.83
C TYR A 10 8.83 -0.23 7.81
N GLY A 11 8.74 -1.06 8.85
CA GLY A 11 7.67 -2.03 9.02
C GLY A 11 8.02 -3.41 8.45
N ALA A 12 8.24 -4.35 9.35
CA ALA A 12 8.51 -5.75 9.04
C ALA A 12 7.22 -6.60 9.05
N GLY A 13 6.17 -6.08 8.40
CA GLY A 13 4.96 -6.82 8.04
C GLY A 13 5.15 -7.66 6.77
N ALA A 14 4.05 -8.16 6.21
CA ALA A 14 4.10 -9.00 5.03
C ALA A 14 4.83 -8.33 3.85
N ILE A 15 4.44 -7.10 3.50
CA ILE A 15 5.04 -6.36 2.38
C ILE A 15 6.52 -6.03 2.65
N GLY A 16 6.83 -5.52 3.86
CA GLY A 16 8.21 -5.16 4.20
C GLY A 16 9.15 -6.36 4.21
N CYS A 17 8.71 -7.51 4.72
CA CYS A 17 9.50 -8.74 4.69
C CYS A 17 9.72 -9.26 3.25
N VAL A 18 8.70 -9.20 2.38
CA VAL A 18 8.86 -9.57 0.96
C VAL A 18 9.87 -8.65 0.28
N VAL A 19 9.72 -7.33 0.39
CA VAL A 19 10.61 -6.35 -0.23
C VAL A 19 12.04 -6.53 0.27
N ALA A 20 12.24 -6.67 1.59
CA ALA A 20 13.56 -6.90 2.18
C ALA A 20 14.19 -8.19 1.65
N ALA A 21 13.45 -9.30 1.69
CA ALA A 21 13.96 -10.59 1.25
C ALA A 21 14.35 -10.58 -0.24
N ARG A 22 13.51 -10.01 -1.10
CA ARG A 22 13.79 -9.92 -2.54
C ARG A 22 15.01 -9.05 -2.85
N LEU A 23 15.18 -7.92 -2.15
CA LEU A 23 16.36 -7.07 -2.28
C LEU A 23 17.64 -7.80 -1.82
N ILE A 24 17.60 -8.50 -0.69
CA ILE A 24 18.75 -9.27 -0.18
C ILE A 24 19.10 -10.40 -1.14
N LEU A 25 18.11 -11.14 -1.65
CA LEU A 25 18.32 -12.21 -2.64
C LEU A 25 18.92 -11.68 -3.95
N ALA A 26 18.60 -10.45 -4.32
CA ALA A 26 19.22 -9.77 -5.45
C ALA A 26 20.66 -9.30 -5.18
N GLY A 27 21.18 -9.50 -3.97
CA GLY A 27 22.56 -9.19 -3.57
C GLY A 27 22.77 -7.78 -3.02
N TYR A 28 21.72 -7.05 -2.65
CA TYR A 28 21.86 -5.80 -1.90
C TYR A 28 22.24 -6.12 -0.45
N SER A 29 23.44 -5.70 -0.02
CA SER A 29 24.03 -6.10 1.24
C SER A 29 23.64 -5.20 2.44
N ALA A 30 23.25 -3.94 2.20
CA ALA A 30 22.95 -2.97 3.25
C ALA A 30 21.45 -2.71 3.41
N VAL A 31 20.64 -3.79 3.46
CA VAL A 31 19.20 -3.71 3.71
C VAL A 31 18.93 -3.79 5.21
N SER A 32 18.42 -2.71 5.79
CA SER A 32 18.08 -2.58 7.21
C SER A 32 16.56 -2.62 7.41
N LEU A 33 16.09 -3.31 8.44
CA LEU A 33 14.67 -3.35 8.84
C LEU A 33 14.44 -2.52 10.09
N ILE A 34 13.33 -1.77 10.12
CA ILE A 34 12.85 -1.10 11.32
C ILE A 34 11.64 -1.89 11.82
N ALA A 35 11.82 -2.60 12.95
CA ALA A 35 10.85 -3.47 13.57
C ALA A 35 10.85 -3.29 15.09
N ARG A 36 9.75 -3.66 15.76
CA ARG A 36 9.56 -3.45 17.21
C ARG A 36 9.29 -4.75 17.95
N GLY A 37 9.60 -4.73 19.25
CA GLY A 37 9.24 -5.79 20.20
C GLY A 37 9.66 -7.19 19.76
N GLN A 38 8.78 -8.17 19.91
CA GLN A 38 9.07 -9.57 19.59
C GLN A 38 9.42 -9.80 18.12
N ASN A 39 8.80 -9.03 17.19
CA ASN A 39 9.12 -9.14 15.76
C ASN A 39 10.59 -8.80 15.48
N LYS A 40 11.12 -7.74 16.13
CA LYS A 40 12.53 -7.40 16.04
C LYS A 40 13.43 -8.55 16.52
N GLN A 41 13.15 -9.11 17.70
CA GLN A 41 13.93 -10.20 18.28
C GLN A 41 13.99 -11.43 17.36
N VAL A 42 12.84 -11.80 16.78
CA VAL A 42 12.76 -12.92 15.85
C VAL A 42 13.57 -12.66 14.57
N LEU A 43 13.46 -11.46 14.02
CA LEU A 43 14.18 -11.08 12.80
C LEU A 43 15.70 -11.00 13.00
N GLU A 44 16.16 -10.56 14.18
CA GLU A 44 17.59 -10.56 14.54
C GLU A 44 18.14 -11.98 14.69
N ALA A 45 17.37 -12.86 15.33
CA ALA A 45 17.80 -14.24 15.60
C ALA A 45 17.70 -15.16 14.37
N HIS A 46 16.64 -15.00 13.58
CA HIS A 46 16.28 -15.96 12.55
C HIS A 46 16.17 -15.38 11.14
N GLY A 47 16.30 -14.04 10.98
CA GLY A 47 16.13 -13.39 9.68
C GLY A 47 14.69 -13.47 9.14
N ILE A 48 14.58 -13.40 7.82
CA ILE A 48 13.30 -13.51 7.10
C ILE A 48 13.25 -14.86 6.37
N ARG A 49 12.20 -15.63 6.60
CA ARG A 49 11.84 -16.80 5.79
C ARG A 49 10.76 -16.40 4.79
N LEU A 50 11.13 -16.39 3.51
CA LEU A 50 10.22 -16.12 2.40
C LEU A 50 9.88 -17.42 1.68
N LYS A 51 8.57 -17.67 1.48
CA LYS A 51 8.05 -18.69 0.57
C LYS A 51 7.26 -18.01 -0.52
N ASP A 52 7.70 -18.12 -1.77
CA ASP A 52 7.00 -17.52 -2.90
C ASP A 52 7.04 -18.44 -4.15
N LEU A 53 6.57 -17.91 -5.29
CA LEU A 53 6.52 -18.67 -6.55
C LEU A 53 7.88 -19.15 -7.04
N THR A 54 8.98 -18.56 -6.57
CA THR A 54 10.34 -18.91 -6.98
C THR A 54 11.02 -19.90 -6.05
N GLY A 55 10.46 -20.14 -4.86
CA GLY A 55 10.98 -21.10 -3.89
C GLY A 55 10.83 -20.68 -2.44
N GLU A 56 11.57 -21.34 -1.56
CA GLU A 56 11.68 -21.02 -0.14
C GLU A 56 13.10 -20.53 0.16
N TYR A 57 13.19 -19.41 0.85
CA TYR A 57 14.45 -18.72 1.12
C TYR A 57 14.51 -18.32 2.59
N GLN A 58 15.72 -18.30 3.14
CA GLN A 58 16.02 -17.67 4.40
C GLN A 58 17.11 -16.64 4.19
N VAL A 59 16.84 -15.40 4.54
CA VAL A 59 17.74 -14.26 4.36
C VAL A 59 17.88 -13.47 5.64
N TYR A 60 19.02 -12.80 5.79
CA TYR A 60 19.32 -12.01 6.97
C TYR A 60 19.50 -10.55 6.58
N PRO A 61 18.72 -9.62 7.14
CA PRO A 61 18.96 -8.19 6.99
C PRO A 61 20.35 -7.80 7.50
N PHE A 62 20.91 -6.72 6.97
CA PHE A 62 22.16 -6.16 7.48
C PHE A 62 22.06 -5.83 8.96
N GLN A 63 20.94 -5.24 9.35
CA GLN A 63 20.60 -5.01 10.77
C GLN A 63 19.08 -4.88 10.91
N VAL A 64 18.59 -5.14 12.13
CA VAL A 64 17.19 -4.89 12.53
C VAL A 64 17.21 -3.92 13.69
N VAL A 65 16.59 -2.76 13.53
CA VAL A 65 16.59 -1.70 14.53
C VAL A 65 15.18 -1.35 14.98
N GLU A 66 15.03 -0.85 16.19
CA GLU A 66 13.75 -0.33 16.67
C GLU A 66 13.66 1.19 16.48
N CYS A 67 14.77 1.87 16.73
CA CYS A 67 14.86 3.31 16.55
C CYS A 67 15.55 3.65 15.22
N PRO A 68 14.88 4.36 14.31
CA PRO A 68 15.48 4.73 13.03
C PRO A 68 16.68 5.67 13.15
N SER A 69 16.77 6.43 14.24
CA SER A 69 17.87 7.39 14.46
C SER A 69 19.27 6.76 14.61
N VAL A 70 19.35 5.43 14.76
CA VAL A 70 20.63 4.71 14.76
C VAL A 70 21.12 4.37 13.37
N LEU A 71 20.24 4.52 12.37
CA LEU A 71 20.61 4.33 10.97
C LEU A 71 21.31 5.59 10.44
N GLU A 72 22.35 5.37 9.65
CA GLU A 72 22.96 6.43 8.86
C GLU A 72 22.00 6.92 7.76
N VAL A 73 22.42 7.89 6.96
CA VAL A 73 21.66 8.34 5.79
C VAL A 73 21.46 7.18 4.79
N GLN A 74 20.31 7.13 4.17
CA GLN A 74 19.87 6.04 3.31
C GLN A 74 19.69 6.50 1.86
N ASP A 75 19.95 5.61 0.90
CA ASP A 75 19.66 5.86 -0.51
C ASP A 75 18.15 5.66 -0.80
N TYR A 76 17.57 4.62 -0.22
CA TYR A 76 16.14 4.33 -0.34
C TYR A 76 15.50 4.06 1.01
N ILE A 77 14.30 4.61 1.22
CA ILE A 77 13.48 4.36 2.41
C ILE A 77 12.11 3.87 1.96
N PHE A 78 11.81 2.59 2.20
CA PHE A 78 10.50 2.00 1.92
C PHE A 78 9.65 2.02 3.19
N ILE A 79 8.44 2.58 3.13
CA ILE A 79 7.50 2.61 4.26
C ILE A 79 6.42 1.58 4.00
N CYS A 80 6.50 0.45 4.71
CA CYS A 80 5.64 -0.72 4.58
C CYS A 80 4.77 -0.94 5.83
N THR A 81 4.49 0.13 6.57
CA THR A 81 3.59 0.11 7.74
C THR A 81 2.15 0.35 7.31
N LYS A 82 1.20 0.19 8.25
CA LYS A 82 -0.14 0.73 8.06
C LYS A 82 -0.11 2.27 8.11
N PHE A 83 -1.14 2.88 7.53
CA PHE A 83 -1.26 4.34 7.39
C PHE A 83 -1.08 5.09 8.71
N ASP A 84 -1.69 4.60 9.79
CA ASP A 84 -1.70 5.25 11.11
C ASP A 84 -0.30 5.51 11.70
N ALA A 85 0.72 4.80 11.23
CA ALA A 85 2.09 4.99 11.68
C ALA A 85 2.80 6.18 11.00
N LEU A 86 2.27 6.71 9.90
CA LEU A 86 2.97 7.70 9.05
C LEU A 86 3.32 8.99 9.78
N THR A 87 2.44 9.53 10.60
CA THR A 87 2.69 10.77 11.36
C THR A 87 3.88 10.63 12.31
N GLN A 88 4.06 9.47 12.93
CA GLN A 88 5.22 9.23 13.77
C GLN A 88 6.49 8.98 12.94
N ILE A 89 6.36 8.25 11.83
CA ILE A 89 7.48 7.97 10.93
C ILE A 89 8.03 9.26 10.33
N SER A 90 7.17 10.18 9.87
CA SER A 90 7.57 11.43 9.23
C SER A 90 8.51 12.27 10.10
N LYS A 91 8.32 12.26 11.42
CA LYS A 91 9.16 12.98 12.39
C LYS A 91 10.62 12.49 12.42
N HIS A 92 10.86 11.24 12.04
CA HIS A 92 12.19 10.62 12.09
C HIS A 92 12.87 10.50 10.72
N LEU A 93 12.14 10.73 9.61
CA LEU A 93 12.71 10.55 8.27
C LEU A 93 13.91 11.46 8.03
N HIS A 94 13.86 12.70 8.49
CA HIS A 94 14.88 13.71 8.23
C HIS A 94 16.31 13.30 8.68
N THR A 95 16.43 12.44 9.69
CA THR A 95 17.74 11.97 10.18
C THR A 95 18.40 10.98 9.22
N MET A 96 17.65 10.40 8.28
CA MET A 96 18.13 9.38 7.36
C MET A 96 18.25 9.89 5.92
N LEU A 97 18.05 11.20 5.68
CA LEU A 97 18.04 11.76 4.32
C LEU A 97 19.39 12.34 3.92
N HIS A 98 19.73 12.13 2.67
CA HIS A 98 20.68 12.97 1.92
C HIS A 98 19.98 13.50 0.65
N PRO A 99 20.56 14.44 -0.12
CA PRO A 99 19.85 15.08 -1.24
C PRO A 99 19.27 14.14 -2.29
N GLN A 100 19.85 12.95 -2.49
CA GLN A 100 19.40 11.96 -3.48
C GLN A 100 18.55 10.84 -2.87
N THR A 101 18.30 10.83 -1.56
CA THR A 101 17.45 9.81 -0.93
C THR A 101 16.06 9.78 -1.59
N VAL A 102 15.54 8.59 -1.81
CA VAL A 102 14.17 8.39 -2.30
C VAL A 102 13.34 7.72 -1.22
N VAL A 103 12.14 8.28 -0.95
CA VAL A 103 11.20 7.77 0.06
C VAL A 103 9.95 7.25 -0.64
N ILE A 104 9.60 5.99 -0.38
CA ILE A 104 8.55 5.29 -1.10
C ILE A 104 7.56 4.69 -0.11
N PRO A 105 6.40 5.33 0.13
CA PRO A 105 5.31 4.71 0.89
C PRO A 105 4.66 3.59 0.07
N LEU A 106 4.75 2.35 0.56
CA LEU A 106 4.10 1.16 0.02
C LEU A 106 2.83 0.87 0.83
N ILE A 107 1.88 1.79 0.78
CA ILE A 107 0.67 1.80 1.62
C ILE A 107 -0.56 1.81 0.70
N ASN A 108 -1.56 1.00 1.04
CA ASN A 108 -2.82 0.92 0.31
C ASN A 108 -3.69 2.18 0.50
N GLY A 109 -4.74 2.31 -0.32
CA GLY A 109 -5.74 3.36 -0.23
C GLY A 109 -5.33 4.68 -0.88
N VAL A 110 -6.07 5.73 -0.58
CA VAL A 110 -5.75 7.09 -1.04
C VAL A 110 -4.54 7.59 -0.24
N PRO A 111 -3.46 8.05 -0.89
CA PRO A 111 -2.28 8.51 -0.18
C PRO A 111 -2.49 9.94 0.37
N PHE A 112 -1.88 10.24 1.52
CA PHE A 112 -1.93 11.58 2.12
C PHE A 112 -1.38 12.69 1.21
N TRP A 113 -0.41 12.33 0.35
CA TRP A 113 0.24 13.24 -0.60
C TRP A 113 -0.52 13.40 -1.91
N TYR A 114 -1.76 12.91 -2.02
CA TYR A 114 -2.53 12.89 -3.27
C TYR A 114 -2.56 14.22 -4.02
N PHE A 115 -2.64 15.33 -3.31
CA PHE A 115 -2.65 16.69 -3.89
C PHE A 115 -1.26 17.34 -4.00
N TYR A 116 -0.21 16.66 -3.55
CA TYR A 116 1.14 17.23 -3.68
C TYR A 116 1.53 17.36 -5.15
N GLN A 117 1.96 18.60 -5.55
CA GLN A 117 2.27 18.97 -6.93
C GLN A 117 1.09 18.81 -7.93
N ASP A 118 -0.12 18.74 -7.43
CA ASP A 118 -1.32 18.82 -8.25
C ASP A 118 -1.72 20.29 -8.41
N THR A 119 -1.58 20.83 -9.62
CA THR A 119 -1.92 22.23 -9.93
C THR A 119 -3.38 22.40 -10.39
N SER A 120 -4.13 21.33 -10.52
CA SER A 120 -5.53 21.34 -10.99
C SER A 120 -6.54 21.73 -9.91
N THR A 121 -6.13 21.72 -8.63
CA THR A 121 -7.00 22.01 -7.48
C THR A 121 -6.30 22.91 -6.47
N GLN A 122 -7.10 23.62 -5.66
CA GLN A 122 -6.62 24.36 -4.48
C GLN A 122 -6.61 23.51 -3.20
N ILE A 123 -7.08 22.27 -3.27
CA ILE A 123 -7.03 21.34 -2.16
C ILE A 123 -5.58 20.90 -1.97
N ASN A 124 -5.08 21.01 -0.76
CA ASN A 124 -3.68 20.69 -0.46
C ASN A 124 -3.52 19.42 0.41
N HIS A 125 -4.56 18.97 1.11
CA HIS A 125 -4.55 17.73 1.89
C HIS A 125 -5.97 17.17 2.08
N ILE A 126 -6.05 15.91 2.48
CA ILE A 126 -7.28 15.20 2.80
C ILE A 126 -7.40 15.17 4.33
N LYS A 127 -8.42 15.86 4.87
CA LYS A 127 -8.58 16.04 6.32
C LYS A 127 -8.74 14.72 7.08
N THR A 128 -9.41 13.74 6.49
CA THR A 128 -9.54 12.40 7.08
C THR A 128 -8.18 11.72 7.28
N LEU A 129 -7.22 11.97 6.39
CA LEU A 129 -5.88 11.38 6.44
C LEU A 129 -4.89 12.22 7.27
N ASP A 130 -5.05 13.54 7.25
CA ASP A 130 -4.13 14.48 7.88
C ASP A 130 -4.95 15.66 8.44
N PRO A 131 -5.65 15.48 9.59
CA PRO A 131 -6.62 16.47 10.10
C PRO A 131 -6.05 17.87 10.26
N ASP A 132 -4.82 17.97 10.75
CA ASP A 132 -4.15 19.23 11.06
C ASP A 132 -3.14 19.66 9.99
N GLY A 133 -2.99 18.87 8.92
CA GLY A 133 -1.97 19.08 7.90
C GLY A 133 -0.54 18.90 8.44
N GLU A 134 -0.36 18.15 9.54
CA GLU A 134 0.96 17.90 10.12
C GLU A 134 1.80 16.99 9.24
N LEU A 135 1.18 15.93 8.73
CA LEU A 135 1.86 14.94 7.90
C LEU A 135 2.39 15.57 6.60
N ILE A 136 1.56 16.38 5.93
CA ILE A 136 1.99 17.07 4.69
C ILE A 136 3.12 18.06 4.95
N LYS A 137 3.21 18.64 6.14
CA LYS A 137 4.27 19.58 6.53
C LYS A 137 5.57 18.89 6.94
N THR A 138 5.47 17.75 7.62
CA THR A 138 6.63 17.06 8.21
C THR A 138 7.23 16.01 7.30
N PHE A 139 6.45 15.44 6.37
CA PHE A 139 6.96 14.43 5.45
C PHE A 139 7.86 15.07 4.38
N PRO A 140 9.04 14.48 4.07
CA PRO A 140 9.98 15.03 3.09
C PRO A 140 9.48 14.80 1.65
N LEU A 141 8.44 15.53 1.23
CA LEU A 141 7.73 15.34 -0.04
C LEU A 141 8.62 15.49 -1.28
N ALA A 142 9.69 16.27 -1.21
CA ALA A 142 10.64 16.39 -2.33
C ALA A 142 11.38 15.07 -2.65
N HIS A 143 11.45 14.17 -1.68
CA HIS A 143 12.07 12.84 -1.80
C HIS A 143 11.08 11.75 -2.21
N LEU A 144 9.78 12.06 -2.27
CA LEU A 144 8.73 11.07 -2.46
C LEU A 144 8.64 10.59 -3.91
N ILE A 145 8.53 9.27 -4.09
CA ILE A 145 7.99 8.62 -5.28
C ILE A 145 6.71 7.89 -4.89
N GLY A 146 5.64 8.10 -5.66
CA GLY A 146 4.37 7.41 -5.49
C GLY A 146 4.44 5.96 -5.93
N ALA A 147 3.77 5.08 -5.19
CA ALA A 147 3.71 3.66 -5.48
C ALA A 147 2.30 3.10 -5.34
N VAL A 148 1.93 2.20 -6.23
CA VAL A 148 0.74 1.35 -6.13
C VAL A 148 1.20 -0.10 -6.03
N VAL A 149 0.77 -0.78 -4.95
CA VAL A 149 1.30 -2.09 -4.55
C VAL A 149 0.35 -3.20 -4.97
N PHE A 150 0.80 -4.08 -5.85
CA PHE A 150 0.12 -5.32 -6.22
C PHE A 150 0.97 -6.53 -5.75
N ILE A 151 1.40 -6.48 -4.50
CA ILE A 151 2.07 -7.58 -3.82
C ILE A 151 1.05 -8.19 -2.87
N THR A 152 0.71 -9.45 -3.10
CA THR A 152 -0.16 -10.23 -2.21
C THR A 152 0.73 -11.11 -1.35
N ALA A 153 0.82 -10.81 -0.09
CA ALA A 153 1.65 -11.55 0.84
C ALA A 153 0.98 -11.68 2.20
N GLN A 154 1.26 -12.78 2.89
CA GLN A 154 0.75 -13.09 4.21
C GLN A 154 1.91 -13.24 5.19
N LEU A 155 1.80 -12.59 6.35
CA LEU A 155 2.67 -12.84 7.48
C LEU A 155 2.09 -14.00 8.29
N GLU A 156 2.72 -15.17 8.19
CA GLU A 156 2.31 -16.40 8.87
C GLU A 156 2.71 -16.35 10.35
N ALA A 157 3.92 -15.86 10.62
CA ALA A 157 4.47 -15.57 11.93
C ALA A 157 5.51 -14.46 11.80
N TYR A 158 6.03 -13.94 12.90
CA TYR A 158 7.13 -12.97 12.85
C TYR A 158 8.30 -13.52 12.04
N GLY A 159 8.76 -12.73 11.07
CA GLY A 159 9.83 -13.10 10.15
C GLY A 159 9.48 -14.20 9.13
N GLN A 160 8.25 -14.73 9.10
CA GLN A 160 7.82 -15.75 8.14
C GLN A 160 6.73 -15.20 7.22
N VAL A 161 7.02 -15.12 5.94
CA VAL A 161 6.10 -14.54 4.95
C VAL A 161 5.92 -15.48 3.77
N SER A 162 4.67 -15.60 3.31
CA SER A 162 4.31 -16.35 2.11
C SER A 162 3.65 -15.46 1.07
N SER A 163 3.85 -15.79 -0.21
CA SER A 163 3.18 -15.16 -1.34
C SER A 163 2.94 -16.18 -2.45
N HIS A 164 1.75 -16.17 -3.02
CA HIS A 164 1.33 -17.10 -4.06
C HIS A 164 1.06 -16.42 -5.41
N ASN A 165 1.37 -15.13 -5.52
CA ASN A 165 1.15 -14.33 -6.71
C ASN A 165 2.43 -13.62 -7.15
N PRO A 166 2.57 -13.30 -8.44
CA PRO A 166 3.64 -12.44 -8.92
C PRO A 166 3.63 -11.07 -8.22
N TYR A 167 4.80 -10.48 -8.09
CA TYR A 167 4.96 -9.16 -7.51
C TYR A 167 4.91 -8.08 -8.58
N LEU A 168 4.06 -7.08 -8.38
CA LEU A 168 3.99 -5.92 -9.25
C LEU A 168 3.91 -4.63 -8.42
N LEU A 169 4.71 -3.65 -8.79
CA LEU A 169 4.62 -2.28 -8.33
C LEU A 169 4.37 -1.35 -9.53
N ILE A 170 3.50 -0.37 -9.35
CA ILE A 170 3.39 0.74 -10.29
C ILE A 170 3.95 1.97 -9.59
N LEU A 171 4.96 2.59 -10.21
CA LEU A 171 5.69 3.71 -9.64
C LEU A 171 5.50 4.96 -10.50
N GLY A 172 5.46 6.12 -9.88
CA GLY A 172 5.36 7.39 -10.59
C GLY A 172 5.66 8.60 -9.73
N GLU A 173 6.14 9.64 -10.38
CA GLU A 173 6.37 10.94 -9.73
C GLU A 173 5.04 11.67 -9.50
N PRO A 174 4.86 12.38 -8.36
CA PRO A 174 3.67 13.19 -8.11
C PRO A 174 3.43 14.28 -9.18
N ASN A 175 4.50 14.80 -9.79
CA ASN A 175 4.47 15.84 -10.84
C ASN A 175 4.29 15.29 -12.25
N GLN A 176 3.99 13.99 -12.40
CA GLN A 176 3.75 13.32 -13.69
C GLN A 176 4.98 13.27 -14.64
N GLN A 177 6.18 13.50 -14.12
CA GLN A 177 7.40 13.44 -14.94
C GLN A 177 8.05 12.07 -14.87
N MET A 178 8.78 11.71 -15.92
CA MET A 178 9.65 10.53 -15.94
C MET A 178 11.05 10.97 -15.54
N SER A 179 11.42 10.74 -14.29
CA SER A 179 12.70 11.16 -13.73
C SER A 179 13.74 10.03 -13.74
N GLU A 180 15.03 10.43 -13.65
CA GLU A 180 16.12 9.47 -13.53
C GLU A 180 16.02 8.64 -12.23
N ARG A 181 15.63 9.25 -11.09
CA ARG A 181 15.45 8.54 -9.82
C ARG A 181 14.32 7.50 -9.89
N LEU A 182 13.25 7.77 -10.66
CA LEU A 182 12.19 6.80 -10.93
C LEU A 182 12.71 5.61 -11.76
N ALA A 183 13.54 5.89 -12.77
CA ALA A 183 14.15 4.83 -13.58
C ALA A 183 15.11 3.98 -12.75
N GLN A 184 15.95 4.59 -11.91
CA GLN A 184 16.89 3.88 -11.01
C GLN A 184 16.14 3.01 -9.99
N LEU A 185 15.08 3.53 -9.35
CA LEU A 185 14.22 2.76 -8.44
C LEU A 185 13.56 1.57 -9.14
N SER A 186 13.11 1.77 -10.37
CA SER A 186 12.51 0.70 -11.17
C SER A 186 13.51 -0.43 -11.44
N GLN A 187 14.74 -0.09 -11.79
CA GLN A 187 15.80 -1.08 -12.02
C GLN A 187 16.18 -1.84 -10.75
N LEU A 188 16.16 -1.18 -9.58
CA LEU A 188 16.39 -1.82 -8.29
C LEU A 188 15.37 -2.93 -8.04
N PHE A 189 14.10 -2.67 -8.25
CA PHE A 189 13.04 -3.66 -8.05
C PHE A 189 13.05 -4.78 -9.12
N ILE A 190 13.24 -4.43 -10.40
CA ILE A 190 13.33 -5.42 -11.48
C ILE A 190 14.48 -6.40 -11.21
N ALA A 191 15.64 -5.89 -10.80
CA ALA A 191 16.79 -6.72 -10.41
C ALA A 191 16.48 -7.63 -9.20
N SER A 192 15.48 -7.27 -8.38
CA SER A 192 15.03 -8.04 -7.23
C SER A 192 13.89 -9.03 -7.56
N GLY A 193 13.51 -9.16 -8.83
CA GLY A 193 12.42 -10.03 -9.29
C GLY A 193 11.03 -9.50 -8.96
N ILE A 194 10.90 -8.20 -8.78
CA ILE A 194 9.61 -7.51 -8.63
C ILE A 194 9.34 -6.76 -9.94
N GLU A 195 8.24 -7.10 -10.62
CA GLU A 195 7.82 -6.37 -11.82
C GLU A 195 7.52 -4.91 -11.48
N VAL A 196 7.99 -3.99 -12.32
CA VAL A 196 7.69 -2.57 -12.17
C VAL A 196 7.10 -2.02 -13.45
N ARG A 197 6.03 -1.26 -13.31
CA ARG A 197 5.48 -0.41 -14.36
C ARG A 197 5.63 1.06 -13.94
N GLN A 198 6.30 1.85 -14.75
CA GLN A 198 6.37 3.29 -14.56
C GLN A 198 5.11 3.94 -15.13
N SER A 199 4.58 4.92 -14.41
CA SER A 199 3.38 5.66 -14.82
C SER A 199 3.64 7.17 -14.79
N THR A 200 3.31 7.86 -15.86
CA THR A 200 3.21 9.32 -15.88
C THR A 200 2.02 9.82 -15.08
N ASP A 201 0.95 9.00 -14.98
CA ASP A 201 -0.29 9.34 -14.29
C ASP A 201 -0.49 8.42 -13.10
N ILE A 202 0.34 8.59 -12.05
CA ILE A 202 0.27 7.72 -10.87
C ILE A 202 -1.10 7.80 -10.17
N ARG A 203 -1.80 8.94 -10.27
CA ARG A 203 -3.15 9.10 -9.71
C ARG A 203 -4.19 8.23 -10.40
N ASP A 204 -4.10 8.00 -11.70
CA ASP A 204 -4.92 7.04 -12.42
C ASP A 204 -4.79 5.63 -11.86
N GLN A 205 -3.54 5.25 -11.54
CA GLN A 205 -3.22 3.94 -10.98
C GLN A 205 -3.68 3.80 -9.52
N ILE A 206 -3.53 4.87 -8.74
CA ILE A 206 -4.05 4.95 -7.37
C ILE A 206 -5.57 4.71 -7.39
N TRP A 207 -6.32 5.45 -8.20
CA TRP A 207 -7.77 5.27 -8.28
C TRP A 207 -8.19 3.90 -8.78
N THR A 208 -7.46 3.32 -9.72
CA THR A 208 -7.70 1.94 -10.19
C THR A 208 -7.56 0.94 -9.02
N LYS A 209 -6.53 1.10 -8.19
CA LYS A 209 -6.31 0.24 -7.02
C LYS A 209 -7.31 0.52 -5.90
N VAL A 210 -7.63 1.78 -5.65
CA VAL A 210 -8.67 2.18 -4.67
C VAL A 210 -10.02 1.59 -5.06
N MET A 211 -10.39 1.63 -6.34
CA MET A 211 -11.61 0.99 -6.84
C MET A 211 -11.62 -0.52 -6.56
N ALA A 212 -10.50 -1.21 -6.80
CA ALA A 212 -10.36 -2.63 -6.50
C ALA A 212 -10.54 -2.91 -5.01
N ASN A 213 -9.84 -2.16 -4.15
CA ASN A 213 -9.92 -2.33 -2.71
C ASN A 213 -11.31 -2.03 -2.16
N LEU A 214 -11.93 -0.93 -2.59
CA LEU A 214 -13.22 -0.49 -2.07
C LEU A 214 -14.37 -1.42 -2.50
N SER A 215 -14.31 -1.97 -3.72
CA SER A 215 -15.32 -2.90 -4.22
C SER A 215 -15.18 -4.33 -3.68
N SER A 216 -14.03 -4.70 -3.10
CA SER A 216 -13.82 -6.06 -2.62
C SER A 216 -13.57 -6.17 -1.11
N ASN A 217 -12.72 -5.31 -0.52
CA ASN A 217 -12.26 -5.49 0.86
C ASN A 217 -13.41 -5.49 1.88
N PRO A 218 -14.32 -4.50 1.88
CA PRO A 218 -15.46 -4.50 2.79
C PRO A 218 -16.41 -5.69 2.57
N LEU A 219 -16.69 -6.04 1.31
CA LEU A 219 -17.56 -7.16 0.98
C LEU A 219 -16.96 -8.50 1.42
N SER A 220 -15.64 -8.66 1.31
CA SER A 220 -14.94 -9.84 1.80
C SER A 220 -15.12 -10.02 3.31
N VAL A 221 -15.13 -8.94 4.09
CA VAL A 221 -15.39 -8.97 5.54
C VAL A 221 -16.86 -9.25 5.85
N ILE A 222 -17.78 -8.51 5.21
CA ILE A 222 -19.23 -8.59 5.49
C ILE A 222 -19.80 -9.96 5.14
N ALA A 223 -19.43 -10.50 3.98
CA ALA A 223 -19.97 -11.74 3.45
C ALA A 223 -19.08 -12.96 3.71
N SER A 224 -17.89 -12.78 4.32
CA SER A 224 -16.84 -13.82 4.37
C SER A 224 -16.57 -14.43 2.99
N ALA A 225 -16.50 -13.58 1.96
CA ALA A 225 -16.44 -13.95 0.56
C ALA A 225 -15.04 -13.78 -0.03
N THR A 226 -14.65 -14.68 -0.91
CA THR A 226 -13.42 -14.59 -1.72
C THR A 226 -13.59 -13.62 -2.88
N LEU A 227 -12.50 -13.28 -3.58
CA LEU A 227 -12.55 -12.41 -4.77
C LEU A 227 -13.43 -13.04 -5.86
N SER A 228 -13.32 -14.34 -6.11
CA SER A 228 -14.19 -15.03 -7.06
C SER A 228 -15.67 -14.95 -6.65
N ASP A 229 -16.00 -15.10 -5.36
CA ASP A 229 -17.38 -14.97 -4.89
C ASP A 229 -17.91 -13.55 -5.11
N ILE A 230 -17.13 -12.54 -4.73
CA ILE A 230 -17.52 -11.12 -4.82
C ILE A 230 -17.80 -10.73 -6.26
N TYR A 231 -16.97 -11.16 -7.20
CA TYR A 231 -17.05 -10.68 -8.56
C TYR A 231 -17.82 -11.61 -9.53
N ALA A 232 -18.09 -12.87 -9.15
CA ALA A 232 -18.86 -13.81 -9.97
C ALA A 232 -20.27 -14.06 -9.43
N HIS A 233 -20.50 -14.04 -8.11
CA HIS A 233 -21.83 -14.31 -7.56
C HIS A 233 -22.78 -13.13 -7.85
N PRO A 234 -23.96 -13.34 -8.46
CA PRO A 234 -24.81 -12.26 -8.98
C PRO A 234 -25.10 -11.15 -7.97
N TYR A 235 -25.47 -11.47 -6.73
CA TYR A 235 -25.83 -10.47 -5.72
C TYR A 235 -24.63 -9.64 -5.24
N LEU A 236 -23.46 -10.24 -5.05
CA LEU A 236 -22.27 -9.54 -4.63
C LEU A 236 -21.65 -8.73 -5.78
N ARG A 237 -21.71 -9.30 -7.00
CA ARG A 237 -21.24 -8.67 -8.22
C ARG A 237 -21.96 -7.34 -8.49
N ASP A 238 -23.28 -7.30 -8.31
CA ASP A 238 -24.07 -6.07 -8.51
C ASP A 238 -23.68 -4.98 -7.50
N ILE A 239 -23.45 -5.34 -6.24
CA ILE A 239 -22.95 -4.40 -5.22
C ILE A 239 -21.56 -3.90 -5.59
N ALA A 240 -20.65 -4.80 -5.98
CA ALA A 240 -19.29 -4.45 -6.38
C ALA A 240 -19.29 -3.53 -7.63
N LEU A 241 -20.19 -3.80 -8.60
CA LEU A 241 -20.35 -2.97 -9.78
C LEU A 241 -20.82 -1.55 -9.43
N ASN A 242 -21.80 -1.41 -8.54
CA ASN A 242 -22.28 -0.11 -8.09
C ASN A 242 -21.16 0.68 -7.40
N ILE A 243 -20.40 0.06 -6.48
CA ILE A 243 -19.25 0.70 -5.83
C ILE A 243 -18.21 1.11 -6.88
N THR A 244 -17.91 0.26 -7.86
CA THR A 244 -17.00 0.56 -8.96
C THR A 244 -17.43 1.82 -9.71
N GLN A 245 -18.72 1.95 -10.03
CA GLN A 245 -19.26 3.13 -10.72
C GLN A 245 -19.18 4.39 -9.85
N GLU A 246 -19.53 4.30 -8.57
CA GLU A 246 -19.41 5.40 -7.62
C GLU A 246 -17.95 5.91 -7.53
N VAL A 247 -16.99 5.01 -7.38
CA VAL A 247 -15.55 5.38 -7.31
C VAL A 247 -15.06 6.01 -8.61
N ARG A 248 -15.49 5.51 -9.77
CA ARG A 248 -15.13 6.08 -11.07
C ARG A 248 -15.61 7.53 -11.23
N GLN A 249 -16.80 7.86 -10.71
CA GLN A 249 -17.31 9.24 -10.72
C GLN A 249 -16.46 10.15 -9.84
N VAL A 250 -16.08 9.69 -8.65
CA VAL A 250 -15.17 10.46 -7.76
C VAL A 250 -13.81 10.66 -8.44
N ALA A 251 -13.20 9.61 -8.98
CA ALA A 251 -11.93 9.71 -9.69
C ALA A 251 -11.97 10.72 -10.84
N ALA A 252 -13.04 10.68 -11.64
CA ALA A 252 -13.25 11.61 -12.77
C ALA A 252 -13.39 13.07 -12.31
N SER A 253 -13.99 13.34 -11.14
CA SER A 253 -14.11 14.68 -10.58
C SER A 253 -12.75 15.30 -10.23
N TYR A 254 -11.72 14.47 -10.03
CA TYR A 254 -10.33 14.87 -9.81
C TYR A 254 -9.45 14.70 -11.05
N GLY A 255 -10.04 14.54 -12.24
CA GLY A 255 -9.30 14.40 -13.50
C GLY A 255 -8.62 13.05 -13.71
N ALA A 256 -8.75 12.12 -12.76
CA ALA A 256 -8.15 10.79 -12.88
C ALA A 256 -8.99 9.87 -13.80
N ARG A 257 -8.30 8.99 -14.52
CA ARG A 257 -8.91 8.13 -15.55
C ARG A 257 -8.71 6.66 -15.22
N ILE A 258 -9.74 6.02 -14.71
CA ILE A 258 -9.77 4.56 -14.57
C ILE A 258 -10.05 3.97 -15.95
N LYS A 259 -9.01 3.51 -16.65
CA LYS A 259 -9.05 3.10 -18.07
C LYS A 259 -9.74 1.75 -18.29
N ILE A 260 -9.76 0.90 -17.27
CA ILE A 260 -10.38 -0.43 -17.40
C ILE A 260 -11.91 -0.31 -17.39
N ASP A 261 -12.54 -1.03 -18.30
CA ASP A 261 -14.01 -1.18 -18.32
C ASP A 261 -14.50 -1.91 -17.06
N PRO A 262 -15.62 -1.47 -16.42
CA PRO A 262 -16.13 -2.09 -15.21
C PRO A 262 -16.43 -3.59 -15.34
N CYS A 263 -17.00 -4.06 -16.43
CA CYS A 263 -17.31 -5.48 -16.62
C CYS A 263 -16.03 -6.30 -16.77
N THR A 264 -15.07 -5.79 -17.53
CA THR A 264 -13.73 -6.39 -17.68
C THR A 264 -13.02 -6.44 -16.33
N PHE A 265 -13.08 -5.37 -15.53
CA PHE A 265 -12.51 -5.32 -14.20
C PHE A 265 -13.08 -6.40 -13.28
N LEU A 266 -14.42 -6.56 -13.25
CA LEU A 266 -15.08 -7.58 -12.44
C LEU A 266 -14.70 -9.00 -12.90
N SER A 267 -14.61 -9.23 -14.22
CA SER A 267 -14.20 -10.54 -14.76
C SER A 267 -12.76 -10.90 -14.35
N LEU A 268 -11.83 -9.97 -14.50
CA LEU A 268 -10.43 -10.17 -14.03
C LEU A 268 -10.35 -10.40 -12.53
N GLY A 269 -11.21 -9.73 -11.75
CA GLY A 269 -11.29 -9.94 -10.31
C GLY A 269 -11.81 -11.34 -9.95
N ALA A 270 -12.80 -11.86 -10.69
CA ALA A 270 -13.29 -13.23 -10.53
C ALA A 270 -12.23 -14.28 -10.88
N ASP A 271 -11.45 -14.03 -11.93
CA ASP A 271 -10.37 -14.92 -12.41
C ASP A 271 -9.18 -15.02 -11.41
N MET A 272 -9.10 -14.11 -10.43
CA MET A 272 -8.13 -14.23 -9.34
C MET A 272 -8.37 -15.47 -8.45
N GLY A 273 -9.57 -16.05 -8.52
CA GLY A 273 -9.89 -17.29 -7.81
C GLY A 273 -10.33 -17.09 -6.35
N PRO A 274 -10.35 -18.18 -5.57
CA PRO A 274 -10.89 -18.19 -4.20
C PRO A 274 -9.89 -17.61 -3.18
N ILE A 275 -9.49 -16.35 -3.38
CA ILE A 275 -8.53 -15.62 -2.55
C ILE A 275 -9.29 -14.60 -1.71
N TYR A 276 -9.04 -14.58 -0.40
CA TYR A 276 -9.54 -13.54 0.49
C TYR A 276 -8.70 -12.27 0.40
N THR A 277 -9.32 -11.14 0.73
CA THR A 277 -8.64 -9.84 0.75
C THR A 277 -7.76 -9.65 1.99
N SER A 278 -6.81 -8.70 1.93
CA SER A 278 -5.99 -8.34 3.09
C SER A 278 -6.84 -7.88 4.29
N MET A 279 -7.94 -7.15 4.03
CA MET A 279 -8.84 -6.67 5.07
C MET A 279 -9.57 -7.83 5.78
N TRP A 280 -9.92 -8.90 5.05
CA TRP A 280 -10.50 -10.10 5.65
C TRP A 280 -9.51 -10.80 6.60
N TYR A 281 -8.24 -10.94 6.20
CA TYR A 281 -7.21 -11.50 7.07
C TYR A 281 -6.97 -10.64 8.31
N ASP A 282 -6.98 -9.32 8.18
CA ASP A 282 -6.91 -8.42 9.33
C ASP A 282 -8.10 -8.62 10.27
N TYR A 283 -9.32 -8.72 9.71
CA TYR A 283 -10.53 -9.00 10.47
C TYR A 283 -10.44 -10.32 11.25
N GLN A 284 -9.99 -11.40 10.61
CA GLN A 284 -9.82 -12.70 11.25
C GLN A 284 -8.77 -12.70 12.38
N LYS A 285 -7.72 -11.89 12.22
CA LYS A 285 -6.65 -11.73 13.21
C LYS A 285 -6.98 -10.69 14.29
N LYS A 286 -8.18 -10.12 14.28
CA LYS A 286 -8.59 -9.00 15.15
C LYS A 286 -7.68 -7.78 15.06
N ASN A 287 -7.05 -7.57 13.92
CA ASN A 287 -6.27 -6.38 13.64
C ASN A 287 -7.19 -5.21 13.27
N PRO A 288 -6.82 -3.95 13.58
CA PRO A 288 -7.51 -2.77 13.06
C PRO A 288 -7.59 -2.79 11.54
N LEU A 289 -8.81 -2.53 11.00
CA LEU A 289 -9.02 -2.45 9.54
C LEU A 289 -8.59 -1.08 9.01
N GLU A 290 -8.05 -1.05 7.79
CA GLU A 290 -7.62 0.18 7.11
C GLU A 290 -8.81 0.94 6.48
N LEU A 291 -9.78 1.36 7.30
CA LEU A 291 -10.99 2.03 6.83
C LEU A 291 -10.73 3.48 6.43
N THR A 292 -9.86 4.17 7.16
CA THR A 292 -9.56 5.59 7.00
C THR A 292 -9.06 5.91 5.58
N ASN A 293 -8.04 5.21 5.12
CA ASN A 293 -7.40 5.47 3.83
C ASN A 293 -8.05 4.74 2.65
N ILE A 294 -8.84 3.68 2.89
CA ILE A 294 -9.53 2.94 1.81
C ILE A 294 -10.95 3.47 1.61
N ILE A 295 -11.67 3.80 2.68
CA ILE A 295 -13.09 4.18 2.62
C ILE A 295 -13.30 5.67 2.91
N ASP A 296 -12.87 6.13 4.09
CA ASP A 296 -13.26 7.45 4.61
C ASP A 296 -12.67 8.58 3.77
N ALA A 297 -11.42 8.44 3.33
CA ALA A 297 -10.79 9.40 2.42
C ALA A 297 -11.56 9.51 1.08
N VAL A 298 -12.06 8.41 0.55
CA VAL A 298 -12.86 8.43 -0.70
C VAL A 298 -14.20 9.11 -0.47
N LEU A 299 -14.86 8.86 0.67
CA LEU A 299 -16.13 9.52 1.01
C LEU A 299 -15.95 11.03 1.23
N GLU A 300 -14.83 11.47 1.83
CA GLU A 300 -14.49 12.89 1.93
C GLU A 300 -14.30 13.52 0.56
N LEU A 301 -13.51 12.88 -0.30
CA LEU A 301 -13.28 13.35 -1.67
C LEU A 301 -14.58 13.42 -2.48
N ALA A 302 -15.47 12.44 -2.33
CA ALA A 302 -16.79 12.46 -2.96
C ALA A 302 -17.65 13.64 -2.51
N ALA A 303 -17.59 13.98 -1.22
CA ALA A 303 -18.37 15.07 -0.65
C ALA A 303 -17.97 16.45 -1.21
N VAL A 304 -16.70 16.66 -1.55
CA VAL A 304 -16.21 17.94 -2.12
C VAL A 304 -16.95 18.30 -3.42
N TYR A 305 -17.19 17.31 -4.29
CA TYR A 305 -17.89 17.52 -5.56
C TYR A 305 -19.35 17.03 -5.53
N ALA A 306 -19.90 16.78 -4.34
CA ALA A 306 -21.25 16.27 -4.13
C ALA A 306 -21.55 14.99 -4.94
N VAL A 307 -20.54 14.13 -5.16
CA VAL A 307 -20.72 12.84 -5.84
C VAL A 307 -21.47 11.87 -4.91
N PRO A 308 -22.63 11.34 -5.31
CA PRO A 308 -23.38 10.42 -4.48
C PRO A 308 -22.67 9.06 -4.40
N MET A 309 -22.53 8.52 -3.19
CA MET A 309 -21.95 7.20 -2.92
C MET A 309 -22.86 6.37 -1.98
N PRO A 310 -24.09 6.09 -2.36
CA PRO A 310 -25.05 5.43 -1.46
C PRO A 310 -24.65 4.00 -1.13
N THR A 311 -24.18 3.23 -2.12
CA THR A 311 -23.74 1.83 -1.92
C THR A 311 -22.51 1.76 -1.04
N THR A 312 -21.49 2.58 -1.34
CA THR A 312 -20.26 2.65 -0.56
C THR A 312 -20.54 3.07 0.89
N LYS A 313 -21.41 4.06 1.12
CA LYS A 313 -21.78 4.49 2.48
C LYS A 313 -22.44 3.38 3.28
N LEU A 314 -23.37 2.62 2.68
CA LEU A 314 -24.04 1.50 3.33
C LEU A 314 -23.02 0.42 3.73
N ILE A 315 -22.19 0.00 2.80
CA ILE A 315 -21.17 -1.02 3.02
C ILE A 315 -20.13 -0.56 4.07
N ALA A 316 -19.75 0.71 4.04
CA ALA A 316 -18.86 1.29 5.05
C ALA A 316 -19.45 1.21 6.47
N GLN A 317 -20.75 1.48 6.64
CA GLN A 317 -21.43 1.40 7.94
C GLN A 317 -21.44 -0.04 8.47
N LEU A 318 -21.75 -1.01 7.62
CA LEU A 318 -21.74 -2.43 8.00
C LEU A 318 -20.32 -2.91 8.39
N THR A 319 -19.32 -2.50 7.63
CA THR A 319 -17.92 -2.84 7.92
C THR A 319 -17.45 -2.24 9.25
N ARG A 320 -17.81 -0.98 9.53
CA ARG A 320 -17.48 -0.32 10.81
C ARG A 320 -18.16 -1.03 11.98
N TYR A 321 -19.42 -1.40 11.85
CA TYR A 321 -20.13 -2.17 12.89
C TYR A 321 -19.40 -3.50 13.19
N LEU A 322 -19.05 -4.25 12.15
CA LEU A 322 -18.32 -5.51 12.31
C LEU A 322 -16.93 -5.30 12.93
N ASN A 323 -16.21 -4.28 12.51
CA ASN A 323 -14.90 -3.93 13.07
C ASN A 323 -14.98 -3.61 14.57
N GLN A 324 -15.94 -2.78 14.97
CA GLN A 324 -16.16 -2.46 16.38
C GLN A 324 -16.49 -3.70 17.21
N LYS A 325 -17.40 -4.53 16.73
CA LYS A 325 -17.77 -5.79 17.40
C LYS A 325 -16.57 -6.72 17.56
N ASN A 326 -15.74 -6.83 16.53
CA ASN A 326 -14.60 -7.73 16.50
C ASN A 326 -13.46 -7.34 17.47
N ILE A 327 -13.27 -6.04 17.68
CA ILE A 327 -12.24 -5.52 18.62
C ILE A 327 -12.70 -5.62 20.07
N GLN A 328 -14.01 -5.65 20.34
CA GLN A 328 -14.58 -5.71 21.70
C GLN A 328 -14.69 -7.13 22.26
N THR A 329 -14.63 -8.14 21.39
CA THR A 329 -14.63 -9.58 21.74
C THR A 329 -13.21 -10.16 21.73
#